data_ec5538b72801d83923e20be01dab90fe
#
_entry.id   ec5538b72801d83923e20be01dab90fe
#
_cell.length_a   1.000
_cell.length_b   1.000
_cell.length_c   1.000
_cell.angle_alpha   90.00
_cell.angle_beta   90.00
_cell.angle_gamma   90.00
#
_symmetry.space_group_name_H-M   'P 1'
#
loop_
_entity.id
_entity.type
_entity.pdbx_description
1 polymer ?
#
loop_
_entity_poly.entity_id
_entity_poly.type
_entity_poly.pdbx_seq_one_letter_code
_entity_poly.pdbx_strand_id
1 'polypeptide(L)'
;MSTVANAVRFPRVVLFDLDGTLLDSAPDMLATANRMLAARGRAPTTLAVLRPHVSKGSRAMIGASFPDLDVAARDALVPEFLAIYAEELGRHSVLFDGVAALLDALERDGARWGIVTNKPEGLARDVVAGLGWQDRCALLIGGDTLAERKPHPLPLTTAAARLGVSPADCAYVGDDERDIVSARAAGMPAI
;
A
#
# COMPACT_ATOMS: atom_id res chain seq x y z
N MET A 1 -46.86 -3.39 -6.62
CA MET A 1 -45.64 -3.68 -7.32
C MET A 1 -44.49 -3.01 -6.54
N SER A 2 -43.83 -3.75 -5.66
CA SER A 2 -42.69 -3.23 -4.86
C SER A 2 -41.46 -3.19 -5.76
N THR A 3 -41.01 -1.99 -6.10
CA THR A 3 -39.66 -1.79 -6.64
C THR A 3 -38.65 -2.11 -5.56
N VAL A 4 -38.11 -3.34 -5.60
CA VAL A 4 -36.90 -3.68 -4.84
C VAL A 4 -35.79 -2.80 -5.42
N ALA A 5 -35.45 -1.72 -4.72
CA ALA A 5 -34.24 -0.97 -5.00
C ALA A 5 -33.09 -2.00 -4.95
N ASN A 6 -32.41 -2.16 -6.07
CA ASN A 6 -31.21 -2.99 -6.16
C ASN A 6 -30.16 -2.33 -5.26
N ALA A 7 -30.11 -2.73 -4.00
CA ALA A 7 -29.11 -2.24 -3.07
C ALA A 7 -27.75 -2.65 -3.63
N VAL A 8 -26.94 -1.68 -3.96
CA VAL A 8 -25.55 -1.91 -4.36
C VAL A 8 -24.89 -2.60 -3.17
N ARG A 9 -24.57 -3.87 -3.32
CA ARG A 9 -23.86 -4.64 -2.30
C ARG A 9 -22.36 -4.56 -2.57
N PHE A 10 -21.59 -4.37 -1.52
CA PHE A 10 -20.15 -4.52 -1.60
C PHE A 10 -19.77 -5.97 -1.96
N PRO A 11 -18.61 -6.20 -2.61
CA PRO A 11 -18.03 -7.53 -2.70
C PRO A 11 -17.86 -8.16 -1.32
N ARG A 12 -17.85 -9.49 -1.24
CA ARG A 12 -17.65 -10.20 0.05
C ARG A 12 -16.34 -9.86 0.72
N VAL A 13 -15.32 -9.51 -0.09
CA VAL A 13 -14.01 -9.10 0.36
C VAL A 13 -13.53 -7.94 -0.51
N VAL A 14 -13.02 -6.89 0.11
CA VAL A 14 -12.32 -5.80 -0.58
C VAL A 14 -10.85 -5.80 -0.11
N LEU A 15 -9.95 -5.96 -1.04
CA LEU A 15 -8.51 -5.89 -0.79
C LEU A 15 -7.98 -4.55 -1.26
N PHE A 16 -7.08 -3.95 -0.49
CA PHE A 16 -6.51 -2.64 -0.75
C PHE A 16 -4.99 -2.70 -0.85
N ASP A 17 -4.40 -1.85 -1.68
CA ASP A 17 -3.04 -1.40 -1.41
C ASP A 17 -3.02 -0.49 -0.18
N LEU A 18 -1.86 -0.19 0.33
CA LEU A 18 -1.67 0.62 1.53
C LEU A 18 -1.22 2.04 1.17
N ASP A 19 0.02 2.17 0.67
CA ASP A 19 0.65 3.45 0.39
C ASP A 19 0.08 4.06 -0.91
N GLY A 20 -0.53 5.23 -0.83
CA GLY A 20 -1.19 5.89 -1.97
C GLY A 20 -2.68 5.54 -2.13
N THR A 21 -3.16 4.53 -1.42
CA THR A 21 -4.55 4.06 -1.51
C THR A 21 -5.32 4.28 -0.20
N LEU A 22 -4.92 3.63 0.88
CA LEU A 22 -5.51 3.84 2.21
C LEU A 22 -4.81 4.98 2.97
N LEU A 23 -3.49 5.10 2.78
CA LEU A 23 -2.63 5.98 3.55
C LEU A 23 -1.86 6.94 2.63
N ASP A 24 -1.95 8.24 2.88
CA ASP A 24 -0.98 9.22 2.37
C ASP A 24 0.30 9.12 3.21
N SER A 25 1.18 8.23 2.81
CA SER A 25 2.48 7.98 3.45
C SER A 25 3.63 8.80 2.86
N ALA A 26 3.35 9.60 1.84
CA ALA A 26 4.36 10.44 1.19
C ALA A 26 5.08 11.40 2.14
N PRO A 27 4.43 12.00 3.18
CA PRO A 27 5.13 12.85 4.12
C PRO A 27 6.20 12.13 4.97
N ASP A 28 5.95 10.91 5.45
CA ASP A 28 6.95 10.11 6.18
C ASP A 28 8.14 9.74 5.27
N MET A 29 7.84 9.38 4.03
CA MET A 29 8.86 9.05 3.04
C MET A 29 9.69 10.28 2.64
N LEU A 30 9.08 11.48 2.61
CA LEU A 30 9.80 12.75 2.41
C LEU A 30 10.72 13.04 3.59
N ALA A 31 10.26 12.87 4.82
CA ALA A 31 11.10 13.04 6.02
C ALA A 31 12.31 12.11 5.97
N THR A 32 12.08 10.83 5.60
CA THR A 32 13.14 9.84 5.40
C THR A 32 14.17 10.27 4.37
N ALA A 33 13.71 10.67 3.17
CA ALA A 33 14.60 11.10 2.09
C ALA A 33 15.42 12.34 2.51
N ASN A 34 14.79 13.30 3.19
CA ASN A 34 15.45 14.52 3.64
C ASN A 34 16.46 14.25 4.76
N ARG A 35 16.23 13.29 5.65
CA ARG A 35 17.25 12.85 6.61
C ARG A 35 18.48 12.26 5.92
N MET A 36 18.29 11.44 4.88
CA MET A 36 19.38 10.87 4.09
C MET A 36 20.17 11.94 3.33
N LEU A 37 19.48 12.93 2.75
CA LEU A 37 20.09 14.07 2.06
C LEU A 37 20.89 14.93 3.03
N ALA A 38 20.32 15.28 4.18
CA ALA A 38 20.99 16.08 5.21
C ALA A 38 22.25 15.40 5.74
N ALA A 39 22.23 14.08 5.96
CA ALA A 39 23.40 13.30 6.39
C ALA A 39 24.57 13.36 5.37
N ARG A 40 24.27 13.74 4.13
CA ARG A 40 25.26 13.91 3.04
C ARG A 40 25.52 15.36 2.66
N GLY A 41 25.07 16.32 3.47
CA GLY A 41 25.23 17.75 3.23
C GLY A 41 24.51 18.26 1.96
N ARG A 42 23.46 17.56 1.52
CA ARG A 42 22.68 17.90 0.34
C ARG A 42 21.44 18.72 0.71
N ALA A 43 20.98 19.53 -0.24
CA ALA A 43 19.71 20.25 -0.10
C ALA A 43 18.52 19.30 -0.02
N PRO A 44 17.47 19.63 0.76
CA PRO A 44 16.29 18.81 0.88
C PRO A 44 15.52 18.72 -0.45
N THR A 45 14.87 17.59 -0.69
CA THR A 45 13.88 17.42 -1.75
C THR A 45 12.49 17.86 -1.28
N THR A 46 11.53 17.92 -2.19
CA THR A 46 10.15 18.35 -1.90
C THR A 46 9.15 17.24 -2.13
N LEU A 47 7.96 17.38 -1.53
CA LEU A 47 6.86 16.44 -1.72
C LEU A 47 6.44 16.36 -3.20
N ALA A 48 6.48 17.47 -3.93
CA ALA A 48 6.16 17.51 -5.36
C ALA A 48 7.10 16.62 -6.21
N VAL A 49 8.38 16.56 -5.83
CA VAL A 49 9.37 15.70 -6.50
C VAL A 49 9.19 14.23 -6.09
N LEU A 50 8.91 13.97 -4.80
CA LEU A 50 8.92 12.60 -4.28
C LEU A 50 7.60 11.85 -4.51
N ARG A 51 6.44 12.52 -4.40
CA ARG A 51 5.10 11.91 -4.44
C ARG A 51 4.87 11.01 -5.66
N PRO A 52 5.28 11.35 -6.91
CA PRO A 52 5.11 10.46 -8.07
C PRO A 52 5.87 9.13 -8.01
N HIS A 53 6.74 8.98 -7.00
CA HIS A 53 7.60 7.82 -6.82
C HIS A 53 7.21 6.96 -5.60
N VAL A 54 6.30 7.42 -4.76
CA VAL A 54 5.92 6.77 -3.50
C VAL A 54 5.44 5.34 -3.74
N SER A 55 4.40 5.17 -4.57
CA SER A 55 3.85 3.85 -4.88
C SER A 55 4.83 2.95 -5.64
N LYS A 56 5.88 3.54 -6.26
CA LYS A 56 6.95 2.78 -6.97
C LYS A 56 8.01 2.22 -6.03
N GLY A 57 7.99 2.59 -4.75
CA GLY A 57 8.83 2.06 -3.69
C GLY A 57 10.18 2.78 -3.50
N SER A 58 10.94 2.31 -2.51
CA SER A 58 12.18 2.96 -2.03
C SER A 58 13.20 3.25 -3.13
N ARG A 59 13.43 2.32 -4.07
CA ARG A 59 14.37 2.53 -5.19
C ARG A 59 14.02 3.74 -6.06
N ALA A 60 12.73 3.91 -6.36
CA ALA A 60 12.27 5.03 -7.17
C ALA A 60 12.41 6.35 -6.41
N MET A 61 12.10 6.36 -5.12
CA MET A 61 12.25 7.54 -4.26
C MET A 61 13.72 7.92 -4.06
N ILE A 62 14.60 6.95 -3.85
CA ILE A 62 16.06 7.18 -3.81
C ILE A 62 16.55 7.73 -5.15
N GLY A 63 16.06 7.18 -6.28
CA GLY A 63 16.41 7.69 -7.61
C GLY A 63 16.02 9.15 -7.83
N ALA A 64 14.85 9.56 -7.34
CA ALA A 64 14.40 10.95 -7.38
C ALA A 64 15.18 11.88 -6.44
N SER A 65 15.61 11.37 -5.28
CA SER A 65 16.35 12.14 -4.28
C SER A 65 17.86 12.25 -4.58
N PHE A 66 18.42 11.25 -5.26
CA PHE A 66 19.85 11.15 -5.61
C PHE A 66 20.03 10.91 -7.12
N PRO A 67 19.61 11.87 -7.98
CA PRO A 67 19.59 11.65 -9.43
C PRO A 67 20.99 11.52 -10.06
N ASP A 68 22.02 12.01 -9.36
CA ASP A 68 23.43 11.97 -9.76
C ASP A 68 24.12 10.62 -9.48
N LEU A 69 23.51 9.75 -8.65
CA LEU A 69 24.06 8.44 -8.36
C LEU A 69 23.67 7.42 -9.46
N ASP A 70 24.55 6.48 -9.73
CA ASP A 70 24.26 5.33 -10.57
C ASP A 70 23.31 4.34 -9.88
N VAL A 71 22.86 3.32 -10.62
CA VAL A 71 21.89 2.33 -10.13
C VAL A 71 22.45 1.55 -8.93
N ALA A 72 23.71 1.13 -8.99
CA ALA A 72 24.35 0.33 -7.93
C ALA A 72 24.47 1.14 -6.63
N ALA A 73 24.89 2.40 -6.72
CA ALA A 73 24.97 3.30 -5.57
C ALA A 73 23.59 3.57 -4.96
N ARG A 74 22.55 3.75 -5.80
CA ARG A 74 21.15 3.91 -5.32
C ARG A 74 20.63 2.65 -4.62
N ASP A 75 20.91 1.47 -5.18
CA ASP A 75 20.51 0.20 -4.58
C ASP A 75 21.20 -0.03 -3.23
N ALA A 76 22.45 0.39 -3.07
CA ALA A 76 23.16 0.33 -1.79
C ALA A 76 22.54 1.23 -0.69
N LEU A 77 21.75 2.24 -1.06
CA LEU A 77 21.04 3.12 -0.12
C LEU A 77 19.70 2.54 0.38
N VAL A 78 19.18 1.49 -0.26
CA VAL A 78 17.85 0.93 0.10
C VAL A 78 17.78 0.47 1.57
N PRO A 79 18.77 -0.26 2.13
CA PRO A 79 18.71 -0.65 3.54
C PRO A 79 18.67 0.55 4.49
N GLU A 80 19.46 1.59 4.22
CA GLU A 80 19.46 2.82 5.02
C GLU A 80 18.11 3.54 4.94
N PHE A 81 17.53 3.65 3.74
CA PHE A 81 16.21 4.23 3.54
C PHE A 81 15.17 3.50 4.38
N LEU A 82 15.14 2.17 4.33
CA LEU A 82 14.15 1.37 5.05
C LEU A 82 14.34 1.48 6.58
N ALA A 83 15.58 1.55 7.06
CA ALA A 83 15.86 1.73 8.49
C ALA A 83 15.38 3.09 9.00
N ILE A 84 15.68 4.19 8.27
CA ILE A 84 15.21 5.52 8.63
C ILE A 84 13.70 5.62 8.49
N TYR A 85 13.11 5.01 7.44
CA TYR A 85 11.67 5.00 7.26
C TYR A 85 10.94 4.29 8.40
N ALA A 86 11.49 3.20 8.95
CA ALA A 86 10.93 2.55 10.12
C ALA A 86 10.83 3.49 11.35
N GLU A 87 11.80 4.42 11.49
CA GLU A 87 11.78 5.43 12.56
C GLU A 87 10.76 6.56 12.29
N GLU A 88 10.53 6.90 11.02
CA GLU A 88 9.59 7.97 10.61
C GLU A 88 8.14 7.46 10.45
N LEU A 89 7.93 6.15 10.45
CA LEU A 89 6.67 5.51 10.15
C LEU A 89 5.52 6.02 11.04
N GLY A 90 4.44 6.50 10.40
CA GLY A 90 3.23 6.96 11.09
C GLY A 90 3.35 8.32 11.78
N ARG A 91 4.46 9.06 11.61
CA ARG A 91 4.64 10.38 12.25
C ARG A 91 3.91 11.50 11.51
N HIS A 92 3.83 11.41 10.19
CA HIS A 92 3.26 12.45 9.31
C HIS A 92 2.24 11.88 8.33
N SER A 93 2.15 10.55 8.23
CA SER A 93 1.16 9.87 7.38
C SER A 93 -0.25 10.05 7.92
N VAL A 94 -1.21 10.22 7.01
CA VAL A 94 -2.64 10.34 7.34
C VAL A 94 -3.46 9.44 6.43
N LEU A 95 -4.64 9.02 6.88
CA LEU A 95 -5.58 8.35 5.99
C LEU A 95 -6.06 9.32 4.92
N PHE A 96 -6.28 8.83 3.70
CA PHE A 96 -7.00 9.63 2.71
C PHE A 96 -8.43 9.89 3.18
N ASP A 97 -8.99 11.02 2.73
CA ASP A 97 -10.34 11.41 3.06
C ASP A 97 -11.34 10.32 2.64
N GLY A 98 -12.25 9.98 3.55
CA GLY A 98 -13.29 8.98 3.33
C GLY A 98 -12.88 7.53 3.61
N VAL A 99 -11.58 7.20 3.76
CA VAL A 99 -11.11 5.82 4.00
C VAL A 99 -11.74 5.24 5.26
N ALA A 100 -11.70 5.94 6.38
CA ALA A 100 -12.28 5.44 7.62
C ALA A 100 -13.78 5.12 7.46
N ALA A 101 -14.54 6.04 6.83
CA ALA A 101 -15.97 5.86 6.58
C ALA A 101 -16.25 4.70 5.62
N LEU A 102 -15.38 4.49 4.61
CA LEU A 102 -15.48 3.35 3.69
C LEU A 102 -15.29 2.02 4.42
N LEU A 103 -14.23 1.90 5.24
CA LEU A 103 -13.96 0.68 6.00
C LEU A 103 -15.11 0.35 6.96
N ASP A 104 -15.64 1.37 7.64
CA ASP A 104 -16.81 1.21 8.52
C ASP A 104 -18.06 0.81 7.74
N ALA A 105 -18.24 1.29 6.50
CA ALA A 105 -19.36 0.91 5.65
C ALA A 105 -19.25 -0.56 5.18
N LEU A 106 -18.05 -1.00 4.80
CA LEU A 106 -17.78 -2.39 4.43
C LEU A 106 -18.14 -3.35 5.58
N GLU A 107 -17.65 -3.04 6.79
CA GLU A 107 -17.89 -3.87 7.98
C GLU A 107 -19.37 -3.92 8.35
N ARG A 108 -20.08 -2.79 8.27
CA ARG A 108 -21.54 -2.74 8.51
C ARG A 108 -22.35 -3.55 7.50
N ASP A 109 -21.88 -3.67 6.26
CA ASP A 109 -22.49 -4.50 5.20
C ASP A 109 -22.09 -5.97 5.32
N GLY A 110 -21.24 -6.34 6.29
CA GLY A 110 -20.74 -7.68 6.49
C GLY A 110 -19.62 -8.10 5.52
N ALA A 111 -19.08 -7.15 4.76
CA ALA A 111 -17.90 -7.36 3.93
C ALA A 111 -16.63 -7.36 4.79
N ARG A 112 -15.68 -8.22 4.42
CA ARG A 112 -14.34 -8.20 5.02
C ARG A 112 -13.42 -7.36 4.15
N TRP A 113 -12.40 -6.77 4.77
CA TRP A 113 -11.35 -6.10 4.02
C TRP A 113 -9.96 -6.56 4.47
N GLY A 114 -8.99 -6.41 3.59
CA GLY A 114 -7.60 -6.78 3.85
C GLY A 114 -6.63 -5.91 3.05
N ILE A 115 -5.34 -6.05 3.35
CA ILE A 115 -4.27 -5.29 2.72
C ILE A 115 -3.35 -6.25 1.96
N VAL A 116 -3.09 -5.90 0.69
CA VAL A 116 -2.09 -6.58 -0.16
C VAL A 116 -1.21 -5.50 -0.78
N THR A 117 0.00 -5.34 -0.28
CA THR A 117 0.89 -4.23 -0.61
C THR A 117 2.29 -4.70 -1.01
N ASN A 118 3.01 -3.88 -1.79
CA ASN A 118 4.44 -4.11 -2.05
C ASN A 118 5.36 -3.55 -0.95
N LYS A 119 4.80 -2.88 0.06
CA LYS A 119 5.53 -2.50 1.28
C LYS A 119 6.02 -3.75 2.00
N PRO A 120 7.25 -3.77 2.57
CA PRO A 120 7.70 -4.88 3.41
C PRO A 120 6.70 -5.21 4.52
N GLU A 121 6.45 -6.50 4.75
CA GLU A 121 5.40 -6.97 5.67
C GLU A 121 5.57 -6.39 7.08
N GLY A 122 6.80 -6.36 7.61
CA GLY A 122 7.07 -5.80 8.93
C GLY A 122 6.60 -4.35 9.04
N LEU A 123 6.97 -3.50 8.09
CA LEU A 123 6.55 -2.09 8.07
C LEU A 123 5.03 -1.93 7.88
N ALA A 124 4.41 -2.79 7.06
CA ALA A 124 2.96 -2.75 6.88
C ALA A 124 2.22 -3.16 8.17
N ARG A 125 2.73 -4.14 8.91
CA ARG A 125 2.19 -4.54 10.22
C ARG A 125 2.28 -3.41 11.25
N ASP A 126 3.40 -2.69 11.29
CA ASP A 126 3.58 -1.55 12.19
C ASP A 126 2.57 -0.43 11.87
N VAL A 127 2.30 -0.15 10.59
CA VAL A 127 1.24 0.79 10.18
C VAL A 127 -0.13 0.31 10.65
N VAL A 128 -0.48 -0.95 10.39
CA VAL A 128 -1.77 -1.54 10.80
C VAL A 128 -1.94 -1.47 12.31
N ALA A 129 -0.86 -1.72 13.08
CA ALA A 129 -0.85 -1.61 14.53
C ALA A 129 -1.04 -0.17 15.00
N GLY A 130 -0.32 0.77 14.41
CA GLY A 130 -0.44 2.19 14.73
C GLY A 130 -1.82 2.78 14.45
N LEU A 131 -2.54 2.25 13.46
CA LEU A 131 -3.91 2.63 13.11
C LEU A 131 -4.98 1.89 13.94
N GLY A 132 -4.60 0.93 14.77
CA GLY A 132 -5.54 0.11 15.56
C GLY A 132 -6.37 -0.85 14.70
N TRP A 133 -5.83 -1.33 13.57
CA TRP A 133 -6.55 -2.15 12.60
C TRP A 133 -6.29 -3.66 12.73
N GLN A 134 -5.55 -4.11 13.74
CA GLN A 134 -5.13 -5.50 13.89
C GLN A 134 -6.30 -6.49 13.91
N ASP A 135 -7.41 -6.09 14.55
CA ASP A 135 -8.62 -6.92 14.69
C ASP A 135 -9.63 -6.67 13.55
N ARG A 136 -9.46 -5.60 12.77
CA ARG A 136 -10.36 -5.20 11.68
C ARG A 136 -9.86 -5.72 10.32
N CYS A 137 -8.56 -5.66 10.09
CA CYS A 137 -7.92 -6.11 8.86
C CYS A 137 -7.90 -7.65 8.82
N ALA A 138 -8.75 -8.25 7.99
CA ALA A 138 -8.91 -9.70 7.92
C ALA A 138 -7.67 -10.43 7.41
N LEU A 139 -6.80 -9.73 6.67
CA LEU A 139 -5.57 -10.28 6.08
C LEU A 139 -4.59 -9.16 5.73
N LEU A 140 -3.30 -9.40 5.97
CA LEU A 140 -2.21 -8.59 5.45
C LEU A 140 -1.21 -9.46 4.70
N ILE A 141 -0.88 -9.07 3.46
CA ILE A 141 0.22 -9.62 2.66
C ILE A 141 1.11 -8.45 2.26
N GLY A 142 2.36 -8.48 2.69
CA GLY A 142 3.41 -7.53 2.33
C GLY A 142 4.20 -7.96 1.09
N GLY A 143 5.09 -7.11 0.64
CA GLY A 143 5.88 -7.31 -0.58
C GLY A 143 6.93 -8.42 -0.50
N ASP A 144 7.22 -8.91 0.69
CA ASP A 144 8.17 -9.98 1.02
C ASP A 144 7.52 -11.18 1.72
N THR A 145 6.19 -11.19 1.85
CA THR A 145 5.43 -12.30 2.46
C THR A 145 5.45 -13.57 1.60
N LEU A 146 5.50 -13.41 0.28
CA LEU A 146 5.43 -14.50 -0.70
C LEU A 146 6.62 -14.43 -1.66
N ALA A 147 6.80 -15.48 -2.47
CA ALA A 147 7.86 -15.53 -3.47
C ALA A 147 7.72 -14.43 -4.54
N GLU A 148 6.51 -13.99 -4.82
CA GLU A 148 6.20 -12.97 -5.82
C GLU A 148 5.36 -11.86 -5.19
N ARG A 149 5.50 -10.65 -5.74
CA ARG A 149 4.74 -9.45 -5.37
C ARG A 149 4.02 -8.84 -6.58
N LYS A 150 3.13 -7.87 -6.38
CA LYS A 150 2.49 -7.14 -7.47
C LYS A 150 3.55 -6.55 -8.42
N PRO A 151 3.41 -6.73 -9.75
CA PRO A 151 2.20 -7.04 -10.50
C PRO A 151 1.88 -8.54 -10.67
N HIS A 152 2.65 -9.48 -10.07
CA HIS A 152 2.31 -10.90 -10.14
C HIS A 152 0.99 -11.18 -9.41
N PRO A 153 0.10 -12.08 -9.91
CA PRO A 153 -1.21 -12.34 -9.32
C PRO A 153 -1.15 -13.12 -7.99
N LEU A 154 -0.02 -13.75 -7.67
CA LEU A 154 0.12 -14.62 -6.50
C LEU A 154 -0.33 -14.00 -5.18
N PRO A 155 -0.03 -12.72 -4.84
CA PRO A 155 -0.49 -12.12 -3.60
C PRO A 155 -2.02 -12.07 -3.50
N LEU A 156 -2.70 -11.69 -4.57
CA LEU A 156 -4.16 -11.54 -4.59
C LEU A 156 -4.88 -12.89 -4.62
N THR A 157 -4.38 -13.86 -5.39
CA THR A 157 -4.93 -15.22 -5.40
C THR A 157 -4.72 -15.90 -4.05
N THR A 158 -3.57 -15.70 -3.40
CA THR A 158 -3.30 -16.19 -2.05
C THR A 158 -4.22 -15.54 -1.02
N ALA A 159 -4.46 -14.23 -1.14
CA ALA A 159 -5.37 -13.51 -0.25
C ALA A 159 -6.81 -14.09 -0.34
N ALA A 160 -7.33 -14.24 -1.55
CA ALA A 160 -8.65 -14.83 -1.78
C ALA A 160 -8.74 -16.26 -1.19
N ALA A 161 -7.73 -17.10 -1.45
CA ALA A 161 -7.66 -18.46 -0.95
C ALA A 161 -7.64 -18.52 0.60
N ARG A 162 -6.80 -17.69 1.26
CA ARG A 162 -6.71 -17.62 2.73
C ARG A 162 -8.02 -17.12 3.35
N LEU A 163 -8.77 -16.28 2.66
CA LEU A 163 -10.06 -15.76 3.11
C LEU A 163 -11.23 -16.68 2.74
N GLY A 164 -10.98 -17.78 2.00
CA GLY A 164 -12.01 -18.76 1.63
C GLY A 164 -13.03 -18.21 0.64
N VAL A 165 -12.62 -17.37 -0.30
CA VAL A 165 -13.47 -16.75 -1.32
C VAL A 165 -12.90 -16.95 -2.72
N SER A 166 -13.76 -16.88 -3.75
CA SER A 166 -13.30 -16.81 -5.14
C SER A 166 -12.72 -15.41 -5.42
N PRO A 167 -11.66 -15.28 -6.24
CA PRO A 167 -11.21 -13.97 -6.70
C PRO A 167 -12.32 -13.11 -7.33
N ALA A 168 -13.27 -13.72 -8.02
CA ALA A 168 -14.42 -13.02 -8.63
C ALA A 168 -15.40 -12.41 -7.59
N ASP A 169 -15.39 -12.91 -6.34
CA ASP A 169 -16.18 -12.38 -5.22
C ASP A 169 -15.44 -11.29 -4.43
N CYS A 170 -14.23 -10.94 -4.86
CA CYS A 170 -13.41 -9.88 -4.29
C CYS A 170 -13.40 -8.65 -5.20
N ALA A 171 -12.96 -7.51 -4.66
CA ALA A 171 -12.46 -6.38 -5.44
C ALA A 171 -11.09 -5.98 -4.91
N TYR A 172 -10.25 -5.45 -5.77
CA TYR A 172 -8.96 -4.87 -5.39
C TYR A 172 -8.94 -3.38 -5.71
N VAL A 173 -8.51 -2.57 -4.76
CA VAL A 173 -8.39 -1.11 -4.88
C VAL A 173 -6.92 -0.73 -4.73
N GLY A 174 -6.40 0.04 -5.70
CA GLY A 174 -5.00 0.48 -5.69
C GLY A 174 -4.76 1.65 -6.64
N ASP A 175 -3.65 2.37 -6.45
CA ASP A 175 -3.31 3.60 -7.17
C ASP A 175 -2.21 3.43 -8.24
N ASP A 176 -1.58 2.26 -8.31
CA ASP A 176 -0.47 1.99 -9.25
C ASP A 176 -0.88 0.98 -10.34
N GLU A 177 -0.28 1.09 -11.52
CA GLU A 177 -0.52 0.16 -12.64
C GLU A 177 -0.33 -1.31 -12.23
N ARG A 178 0.63 -1.61 -11.35
CA ARG A 178 0.89 -2.97 -10.85
C ARG A 178 -0.30 -3.56 -10.10
N ASP A 179 -1.12 -2.73 -9.49
CA ASP A 179 -2.33 -3.11 -8.80
C ASP A 179 -3.37 -3.65 -9.76
N ILE A 180 -3.62 -2.88 -10.82
CA ILE A 180 -4.57 -3.24 -11.87
C ILE A 180 -4.12 -4.49 -12.63
N VAL A 181 -2.81 -4.57 -12.95
CA VAL A 181 -2.25 -5.74 -13.64
C VAL A 181 -2.37 -6.99 -12.78
N SER A 182 -2.01 -6.91 -11.50
CA SER A 182 -2.09 -8.02 -10.55
C SER A 182 -3.53 -8.51 -10.37
N ALA A 183 -4.47 -7.57 -10.16
CA ALA A 183 -5.88 -7.89 -9.95
C ALA A 183 -6.52 -8.56 -11.17
N ARG A 184 -6.30 -8.02 -12.37
CA ARG A 184 -6.78 -8.61 -13.62
C ARG A 184 -6.22 -10.02 -13.85
N ALA A 185 -4.92 -10.21 -13.62
CA ALA A 185 -4.27 -11.51 -13.73
C ALA A 185 -4.77 -12.52 -12.70
N ALA A 186 -5.24 -12.05 -11.53
CA ALA A 186 -5.87 -12.87 -10.49
C ALA A 186 -7.36 -13.16 -10.77
N GLY A 187 -7.97 -12.58 -11.81
CA GLY A 187 -9.40 -12.69 -12.09
C GLY A 187 -10.26 -11.89 -11.10
N MET A 188 -9.71 -10.82 -10.54
CA MET A 188 -10.34 -9.96 -9.54
C MET A 188 -10.71 -8.61 -10.15
N PRO A 189 -11.94 -8.08 -9.96
CA PRO A 189 -12.28 -6.71 -10.28
C PRO A 189 -11.29 -5.72 -9.65
N ALA A 190 -10.85 -4.72 -10.44
CA ALA A 190 -9.86 -3.72 -10.03
C ALA A 190 -10.46 -2.31 -10.13
N ILE A 191 -10.16 -1.49 -9.15
CA ILE A 191 -10.60 -0.09 -9.00
C ILE A 191 -9.37 0.79 -8.79
#